data_16b05bcf72b2f68e193e355c17f6f295
#
_entry.id   16b05bcf72b2f68e193e355c17f6f295
#
_cell.length_a   1.000
_cell.length_b   1.000
_cell.length_c   1.000
_cell.angle_alpha   90.00
_cell.angle_beta   90.00
_cell.angle_gamma   90.00
#
_symmetry.space_group_name_H-M   'P 1'
#
loop_
_entity.id
_entity.type
_entity.pdbx_description
1 polymer ?
#
loop_
_entity_poly.entity_id
_entity_poly.type
_entity_poly.pdbx_seq_one_letter_code
_entity_poly.pdbx_strand_id
1 'polypeptide(L)'
;MTNSGDGCCAPGGDHVAGDHDVESSAPGETCGACGCNHPQHGYLGHKDMHLRRLKRIEGQVRGLERMVDEEKYCIDILTQVSAVTSALKSVSLELLAEHMSHCGARAAQAGGQEAEDKIAEANQAIARLVKA
;
A
#
# COMPACT_ATOMS: atom_id res chain seq x y z
N MET A 1 -17.28 3.43 -39.63
CA MET A 1 -16.22 4.40 -39.30
C MET A 1 -15.56 3.91 -38.04
N THR A 2 -14.45 3.28 -38.25
CA THR A 2 -13.61 2.65 -37.26
C THR A 2 -12.71 3.71 -36.62
N ASN A 3 -12.67 3.78 -35.31
CA ASN A 3 -11.58 4.45 -34.65
C ASN A 3 -10.89 3.49 -33.71
N SER A 4 -9.84 2.93 -34.21
CA SER A 4 -8.83 2.19 -33.50
C SER A 4 -7.98 3.18 -32.70
N GLY A 5 -7.99 3.06 -31.43
CA GLY A 5 -7.12 3.77 -30.51
C GLY A 5 -6.37 2.79 -29.63
N ASP A 6 -5.79 1.78 -30.25
CA ASP A 6 -4.85 0.88 -29.58
C ASP A 6 -3.44 1.41 -29.73
N GLY A 7 -2.73 1.48 -28.63
CA GLY A 7 -1.28 1.48 -28.67
C GLY A 7 -0.54 2.54 -27.92
N CYS A 8 -0.41 2.35 -26.62
CA CYS A 8 0.71 2.94 -25.88
C CYS A 8 1.01 2.11 -24.65
N CYS A 9 1.62 0.97 -24.84
CA CYS A 9 2.51 0.26 -23.90
C CYS A 9 3.02 -1.00 -24.61
N ALA A 10 4.02 -0.83 -25.45
CA ALA A 10 4.80 -1.95 -25.93
C ALA A 10 6.03 -2.11 -25.04
N PRO A 11 6.34 -3.31 -24.56
CA PRO A 11 7.62 -3.60 -23.94
C PRO A 11 8.62 -4.00 -25.04
N GLY A 12 9.74 -3.34 -25.09
CA GLY A 12 10.80 -3.78 -25.97
C GLY A 12 11.94 -2.78 -26.07
N GLY A 13 13.11 -3.18 -25.60
CA GLY A 13 14.34 -2.45 -25.88
C GLY A 13 15.39 -2.63 -24.79
N ASP A 14 16.22 -3.65 -24.99
CA ASP A 14 17.51 -3.83 -24.33
C ASP A 14 18.32 -2.54 -24.36
N HIS A 15 18.78 -2.06 -23.22
CA HIS A 15 19.89 -1.14 -23.16
C HIS A 15 20.87 -1.52 -22.05
N VAL A 16 22.05 -1.84 -22.55
CA VAL A 16 23.32 -2.08 -21.89
C VAL A 16 23.69 -1.03 -20.85
N ALA A 17 24.48 -1.52 -19.89
CA ALA A 17 25.14 -0.83 -18.82
C ALA A 17 25.78 0.52 -19.21
N GLY A 18 25.59 1.49 -18.33
CA GLY A 18 26.31 2.74 -18.31
C GLY A 18 26.23 3.30 -16.92
N ASP A 19 27.36 3.24 -16.18
CA ASP A 19 27.60 3.96 -14.95
C ASP A 19 27.34 5.44 -15.16
N HIS A 20 26.48 6.02 -14.34
CA HIS A 20 26.55 7.43 -13.99
C HIS A 20 25.91 7.66 -12.63
N ASP A 21 26.78 7.99 -11.67
CA ASP A 21 26.47 8.80 -10.51
C ASP A 21 25.68 10.03 -10.93
N VAL A 22 24.62 10.34 -10.21
CA VAL A 22 24.12 11.71 -9.96
C VAL A 22 22.90 11.60 -9.04
N GLU A 23 23.07 11.96 -7.83
CA GLU A 23 22.55 13.16 -7.15
C GLU A 23 21.20 13.71 -7.63
N SER A 24 20.40 13.97 -6.63
CA SER A 24 19.37 15.02 -6.61
C SER A 24 17.94 14.63 -6.92
N SER A 25 17.21 14.46 -5.83
CA SER A 25 15.93 15.13 -5.56
C SER A 25 15.25 15.80 -6.75
N ALA A 26 14.14 15.22 -7.21
CA ALA A 26 13.08 16.01 -7.80
C ALA A 26 11.72 15.47 -7.38
N PRO A 27 10.82 16.33 -6.84
CA PRO A 27 9.46 15.94 -6.54
C PRO A 27 8.63 15.94 -7.82
N GLY A 28 7.93 14.84 -8.08
CA GLY A 28 6.76 14.86 -8.93
C GLY A 28 7.01 14.96 -10.43
N GLU A 29 7.57 13.94 -11.05
CA GLU A 29 7.35 13.76 -12.47
C GLU A 29 5.90 13.31 -12.69
N THR A 30 5.04 14.29 -12.90
CA THR A 30 3.80 14.07 -13.60
C THR A 30 4.16 13.55 -14.99
N CYS A 31 3.76 12.33 -15.32
CA CYS A 31 3.72 11.87 -16.71
C CYS A 31 2.74 12.80 -17.48
N GLY A 32 3.24 13.96 -17.83
CA GLY A 32 2.55 14.87 -18.74
C GLY A 32 2.72 14.33 -20.14
N ALA A 33 1.73 13.70 -20.66
CA ALA A 33 1.35 13.59 -22.06
C ALA A 33 0.45 12.39 -22.39
N CYS A 34 0.27 11.41 -21.50
CA CYS A 34 -0.54 10.22 -21.83
C CYS A 34 -1.88 10.14 -21.12
N GLY A 35 -2.38 11.16 -20.45
CA GLY A 35 -3.72 11.11 -19.83
C GLY A 35 -4.01 9.88 -18.94
N CYS A 36 -2.96 9.15 -18.53
CA CYS A 36 -3.08 8.03 -17.64
C CYS A 36 -3.42 8.57 -16.26
N ASN A 37 -4.70 8.65 -15.98
CA ASN A 37 -5.23 8.95 -14.67
C ASN A 37 -4.98 7.73 -13.76
N HIS A 38 -3.71 7.51 -13.39
CA HIS A 38 -3.40 6.54 -12.35
C HIS A 38 -4.10 7.02 -11.08
N PRO A 39 -5.01 6.23 -10.51
CA PRO A 39 -5.63 6.60 -9.26
C PRO A 39 -4.51 6.77 -8.23
N GLN A 40 -4.25 8.00 -7.83
CA GLN A 40 -3.29 8.27 -6.78
C GLN A 40 -3.82 7.64 -5.49
N HIS A 41 -3.16 6.59 -5.03
CA HIS A 41 -3.51 5.95 -3.77
C HIS A 41 -3.19 6.89 -2.61
N GLY A 42 -4.10 7.03 -1.65
CA GLY A 42 -3.98 7.94 -0.53
C GLY A 42 -2.71 7.76 0.31
N TYR A 43 -2.15 6.55 0.36
CA TYR A 43 -0.96 6.23 1.14
C TYR A 43 0.38 6.67 0.49
N LEU A 44 0.40 7.14 -0.74
CA LEU A 44 1.65 7.46 -1.45
C LEU A 44 2.47 8.53 -0.74
N GLY A 45 1.82 9.50 -0.08
CA GLY A 45 2.51 10.51 0.71
C GLY A 45 3.25 9.96 1.94
N HIS A 46 2.84 8.80 2.45
CA HIS A 46 3.41 8.16 3.64
C HIS A 46 4.02 6.77 3.35
N LYS A 47 4.22 6.44 2.08
CA LYS A 47 4.74 5.14 1.63
C LYS A 47 5.97 4.68 2.40
N ASP A 48 6.96 5.55 2.55
CA ASP A 48 8.22 5.22 3.24
C ASP A 48 8.02 4.93 4.74
N MET A 49 7.06 5.60 5.35
CA MET A 49 6.69 5.34 6.74
C MET A 49 6.09 3.94 6.88
N HIS A 50 5.15 3.58 6.02
CA HIS A 50 4.55 2.24 6.02
C HIS A 50 5.58 1.14 5.74
N LEU A 51 6.49 1.35 4.77
CA LEU A 51 7.56 0.41 4.46
C LEU A 51 8.50 0.20 5.65
N ARG A 52 8.90 1.26 6.35
CA ARG A 52 9.73 1.14 7.56
C ARG A 52 9.04 0.37 8.68
N ARG A 53 7.72 0.59 8.87
CA ARG A 53 6.93 -0.16 9.86
C ARG A 53 6.82 -1.63 9.49
N LEU A 54 6.52 -1.94 8.24
CA LEU A 54 6.44 -3.31 7.75
C LEU A 54 7.78 -4.04 7.87
N LYS A 55 8.90 -3.38 7.58
CA LYS A 55 10.25 -3.93 7.81
C LYS A 55 10.52 -4.25 9.28
N ARG A 56 10.04 -3.42 10.20
CA ARG A 56 10.14 -3.71 11.64
C ARG A 56 9.32 -4.95 12.02
N ILE A 57 8.10 -5.06 11.49
CA ILE A 57 7.22 -6.21 11.72
C ILE A 57 7.82 -7.48 11.13
N GLU A 58 8.43 -7.42 9.94
CA GLU A 58 9.18 -8.53 9.36
C GLU A 58 10.27 -9.04 10.32
N GLY A 59 11.04 -8.12 10.91
CA GLY A 59 12.04 -8.48 11.92
C GLY A 59 11.45 -9.15 13.16
N GLN A 60 10.26 -8.72 13.61
CA GLN A 60 9.55 -9.36 14.71
C GLN A 60 9.07 -10.77 14.36
N VAL A 61 8.57 -10.98 13.13
CA VAL A 61 8.18 -12.32 12.64
C VAL A 61 9.39 -13.25 12.59
N ARG A 62 10.55 -12.80 12.11
CA ARG A 62 11.80 -13.60 12.17
C ARG A 62 12.22 -13.91 13.62
N GLY A 63 11.94 -13.00 14.55
CA GLY A 63 12.13 -13.24 15.97
C GLY A 63 11.26 -14.38 16.48
N LEU A 64 10.00 -14.46 16.04
CA LEU A 64 9.08 -15.56 16.37
C LEU A 64 9.56 -16.90 15.81
N GLU A 65 10.02 -16.95 14.55
CA GLU A 65 10.60 -18.17 13.96
C GLU A 65 11.74 -18.69 14.82
N ARG A 66 12.65 -17.82 15.25
CA ARG A 66 13.78 -18.20 16.12
C ARG A 66 13.29 -18.68 17.49
N MET A 67 12.26 -18.06 18.08
CA MET A 67 11.71 -18.51 19.36
C MET A 67 11.14 -19.93 19.26
N VAL A 68 10.51 -20.28 18.14
CA VAL A 68 9.99 -21.64 17.89
C VAL A 68 11.15 -22.62 17.68
N ASP A 69 12.15 -22.24 16.89
CA ASP A 69 13.35 -23.06 16.62
C ASP A 69 14.15 -23.35 17.91
N GLU A 70 14.24 -22.36 18.80
CA GLU A 70 14.89 -22.48 20.11
C GLU A 70 14.00 -23.12 21.20
N GLU A 71 12.84 -23.63 20.85
CA GLU A 71 11.88 -24.30 21.78
C GLU A 71 11.51 -23.42 22.99
N LYS A 72 11.35 -22.13 22.81
CA LYS A 72 10.98 -21.19 23.88
C LYS A 72 9.60 -21.52 24.44
N TYR A 73 9.37 -21.06 25.66
CA TYR A 73 8.08 -21.26 26.33
C TYR A 73 6.92 -20.70 25.50
N CYS A 74 5.90 -21.51 25.27
CA CYS A 74 4.82 -21.21 24.34
C CYS A 74 4.04 -19.92 24.70
N ILE A 75 3.89 -19.59 25.98
CA ILE A 75 3.20 -18.36 26.40
C ILE A 75 3.99 -17.10 25.99
N ASP A 76 5.33 -17.17 26.03
CA ASP A 76 6.18 -16.06 25.56
C ASP A 76 6.03 -15.87 24.05
N ILE A 77 5.99 -16.98 23.29
CA ILE A 77 5.74 -16.94 21.86
C ILE A 77 4.37 -16.31 21.56
N LEU A 78 3.31 -16.74 22.24
CA LEU A 78 1.95 -16.19 22.07
C LEU A 78 1.88 -14.70 22.41
N THR A 79 2.62 -14.26 23.41
CA THR A 79 2.72 -12.84 23.78
C THR A 79 3.35 -12.03 22.62
N GLN A 80 4.41 -12.53 22.00
CA GLN A 80 5.04 -11.90 20.84
C GLN A 80 4.13 -11.94 19.61
N VAL A 81 3.41 -13.02 19.36
CA VAL A 81 2.40 -13.10 18.29
C VAL A 81 1.34 -12.02 18.47
N SER A 82 0.84 -11.82 19.69
CA SER A 82 -0.13 -10.76 19.98
C SER A 82 0.43 -9.36 19.68
N ALA A 83 1.68 -9.09 20.00
CA ALA A 83 2.35 -7.83 19.70
C ALA A 83 2.48 -7.59 18.19
N VAL A 84 2.90 -8.61 17.43
CA VAL A 84 3.01 -8.52 15.95
C VAL A 84 1.64 -8.30 15.32
N THR A 85 0.61 -9.01 15.78
CA THR A 85 -0.76 -8.84 15.30
C THR A 85 -1.25 -7.40 15.53
N SER A 86 -1.00 -6.84 16.71
CA SER A 86 -1.37 -5.47 17.04
C SER A 86 -0.65 -4.45 16.15
N ALA A 87 0.64 -4.69 15.87
CA ALA A 87 1.41 -3.83 14.96
C ALA A 87 0.86 -3.86 13.52
N LEU A 88 0.49 -5.04 13.01
CA LEU A 88 -0.15 -5.19 11.69
C LEU A 88 -1.52 -4.51 11.64
N LYS A 89 -2.34 -4.65 12.70
CA LYS A 89 -3.62 -3.95 12.80
C LYS A 89 -3.45 -2.43 12.74
N SER A 90 -2.44 -1.88 13.40
CA SER A 90 -2.14 -0.45 13.36
C SER A 90 -1.81 0.03 11.93
N VAL A 91 -0.98 -0.70 11.18
CA VAL A 91 -0.68 -0.39 9.78
C VAL A 91 -1.94 -0.43 8.93
N SER A 92 -2.79 -1.45 9.13
CA SER A 92 -4.04 -1.60 8.37
C SER A 92 -5.02 -0.46 8.63
N LEU A 93 -5.13 0.01 9.87
CA LEU A 93 -6.00 1.13 10.23
C LEU A 93 -5.50 2.46 9.65
N GLU A 94 -4.18 2.67 9.62
CA GLU A 94 -3.60 3.86 9.00
C GLU A 94 -3.84 3.87 7.49
N LEU A 95 -3.60 2.76 6.80
CA LEU A 95 -3.90 2.63 5.36
C LEU A 95 -5.38 2.87 5.06
N LEU A 96 -6.28 2.36 5.92
CA LEU A 96 -7.71 2.62 5.78
C LEU A 96 -8.04 4.10 5.99
N ALA A 97 -7.46 4.75 6.99
CA ALA A 97 -7.68 6.17 7.26
C ALA A 97 -7.20 7.04 6.08
N GLU A 98 -6.05 6.73 5.50
CA GLU A 98 -5.53 7.41 4.30
C GLU A 98 -6.41 7.16 3.07
N HIS A 99 -6.91 5.94 2.90
CA HIS A 99 -7.88 5.63 1.85
C HIS A 99 -9.15 6.46 2.00
N MET A 100 -9.71 6.53 3.20
CA MET A 100 -10.94 7.28 3.47
C MET A 100 -10.74 8.79 3.28
N SER A 101 -9.62 9.34 3.72
CA SER A 101 -9.35 10.77 3.56
C SER A 101 -9.13 11.19 2.11
N HIS A 102 -8.56 10.30 1.28
CA HIS A 102 -8.26 10.59 -0.11
C HIS A 102 -9.40 10.16 -1.06
N CYS A 103 -9.71 8.87 -1.06
CA CYS A 103 -10.72 8.31 -1.98
C CYS A 103 -12.15 8.63 -1.52
N GLY A 104 -12.41 8.57 -0.21
CA GLY A 104 -13.72 8.89 0.36
C GLY A 104 -14.10 10.35 0.17
N ALA A 105 -13.15 11.27 0.39
CA ALA A 105 -13.39 12.70 0.17
C ALA A 105 -13.68 13.02 -1.30
N ARG A 106 -12.96 12.40 -2.25
CA ARG A 106 -13.21 12.57 -3.69
C ARG A 106 -14.57 12.01 -4.11
N ALA A 107 -14.92 10.83 -3.63
CA ALA A 107 -16.21 10.21 -3.90
C ALA A 107 -17.37 11.03 -3.34
N ALA A 108 -17.23 11.60 -2.14
CA ALA A 108 -18.22 12.48 -1.55
C ALA A 108 -18.44 13.76 -2.37
N GLN A 109 -17.39 14.29 -3.01
CA GLN A 109 -17.49 15.44 -3.91
C GLN A 109 -18.18 15.07 -5.25
N ALA A 110 -17.91 13.87 -5.78
CA ALA A 110 -18.54 13.39 -7.00
C ALA A 110 -20.03 13.06 -6.79
N GLY A 111 -20.38 12.54 -5.60
CA GLY A 111 -21.74 12.15 -5.26
C GLY A 111 -22.25 10.91 -5.99
N GLY A 112 -23.54 10.62 -5.83
CA GLY A 112 -24.21 9.55 -6.56
C GLY A 112 -23.65 8.15 -6.29
N GLN A 113 -23.69 7.27 -7.30
CA GLN A 113 -23.31 5.87 -7.20
C GLN A 113 -21.84 5.68 -6.79
N GLU A 114 -20.95 6.54 -7.26
CA GLU A 114 -19.51 6.46 -6.93
C GLU A 114 -19.27 6.61 -5.41
N ALA A 115 -20.00 7.52 -4.77
CA ALA A 115 -19.91 7.70 -3.33
C ALA A 115 -20.42 6.46 -2.56
N GLU A 116 -21.53 5.87 -2.99
CA GLU A 116 -22.09 4.67 -2.39
C GLU A 116 -21.15 3.47 -2.53
N ASP A 117 -20.58 3.27 -3.70
CA ASP A 117 -19.63 2.18 -3.98
C ASP A 117 -18.37 2.29 -3.10
N LYS A 118 -17.83 3.49 -2.91
CA LYS A 118 -16.66 3.72 -2.05
C LYS A 118 -16.95 3.53 -0.57
N ILE A 119 -18.13 3.88 -0.12
CA ILE A 119 -18.58 3.60 1.25
C ILE A 119 -18.74 2.09 1.46
N ALA A 120 -19.33 1.38 0.51
CA ALA A 120 -19.47 -0.07 0.57
C ALA A 120 -18.10 -0.78 0.60
N GLU A 121 -17.14 -0.35 -0.22
CA GLU A 121 -15.77 -0.85 -0.23
C GLU A 121 -15.09 -0.67 1.15
N ALA A 122 -15.20 0.53 1.74
CA ALA A 122 -14.66 0.81 3.06
C ALA A 122 -15.30 -0.04 4.17
N ASN A 123 -16.62 -0.20 4.14
CA ASN A 123 -17.32 -1.05 5.10
C ASN A 123 -16.88 -2.52 5.01
N GLN A 124 -16.65 -3.04 3.81
CA GLN A 124 -16.11 -4.38 3.61
C GLN A 124 -14.67 -4.52 4.16
N ALA A 125 -13.83 -3.49 3.98
CA ALA A 125 -12.48 -3.48 4.54
C ALA A 125 -12.52 -3.49 6.08
N ILE A 126 -13.36 -2.66 6.69
CA ILE A 126 -13.57 -2.62 8.14
C ILE A 126 -14.04 -3.99 8.65
N ALA A 127 -15.02 -4.60 7.99
CA ALA A 127 -15.54 -5.91 8.39
C ALA A 127 -14.45 -7.01 8.38
N ARG A 128 -13.51 -6.96 7.42
CA ARG A 128 -12.34 -7.86 7.41
C ARG A 128 -11.39 -7.60 8.57
N LEU A 129 -11.10 -6.34 8.88
CA LEU A 129 -10.20 -5.97 9.99
C LEU A 129 -10.78 -6.35 11.35
N VAL A 130 -12.09 -6.26 11.52
CA VAL A 130 -12.78 -6.67 12.77
C VAL A 130 -12.74 -8.17 12.98
N LYS A 131 -12.82 -8.95 11.90
CA LYS A 131 -12.78 -10.44 11.97
C LYS A 131 -11.35 -11.00 12.12
N ALA A 132 -10.36 -10.25 11.75
CA ALA A 132 -8.96 -10.62 11.90
C ALA A 132 -8.49 -10.33 13.34
#